data_adcd1442217cb59f30fb3da2f45c3bef
#
_entry.id   adcd1442217cb59f30fb3da2f45c3bef
#
_cell.length_a   1.000
_cell.length_b   1.000
_cell.length_c   1.000
_cell.angle_alpha   90.00
_cell.angle_beta   90.00
_cell.angle_gamma   90.00
#
_symmetry.space_group_name_H-M   'P 1'
#
loop_
_entity.id
_entity.type
_entity.pdbx_description
1 polymer ?
#
loop_
_entity_poly.entity_id
_entity_poly.type
_entity_poly.pdbx_seq_one_letter_code
_entity_poly.pdbx_strand_id
1 'polypeptide(L)'
;MSNILQGKEEYFTLIQKYSHYQSVGRMIEYNQIKGKGGERAVSEYVLELKGITKIFPGVKALNNVQFQLKPGEVHALMGENGAGKSTFIKVITGVHKAEEGEMFLNGQKVDFKGPKDAQEAGIAAVYQHPTSYPHLTVAENIFMGHEIIKHHMIQWKEMNQEANKYLGELDADFDATAEMGTLSVAQQQMVEIAKALSTNAKIIILDEPTAALTRNESEKLYTLVDKLKANGVSIIFISHRFEDMYRLASRVTVFRDSQYIGTYDVDGITNADLIKAMVGREINDLFPKPEVKFGDEMLRIEHLSRIGFFKDVSFNVHAGEIVGLTGLVGAGRTEVMEAVCGITRPDEGKVFLEGKEIYIKTPSDAMEKGIILLPEDRQKQGLVMSWGLGRNVTLPIISKYAKSGFNDEKAERELSKKLLEEVDTKAVDIFQPASSLSGGNQQKVVVAKALAQEMKVVIMDEPTKGVDVGAKAEIYAIMGDLAKKGYAIILISSEMPEILGMADRIVVMCNGRKTGELNRGEATQERILELAMEKGHTGGAE
;
A
#
# COMPACT_ATOMS: atom_id res chain seq x y z
N MET A 1 1.59 32.54 -12.42
CA MET A 1 1.38 33.65 -11.44
C MET A 1 -0.08 33.85 -11.02
N SER A 2 -1.09 33.71 -11.89
CA SER A 2 -2.51 33.92 -11.49
C SER A 2 -3.05 32.83 -10.54
N ASN A 3 -2.67 31.57 -10.71
CA ASN A 3 -3.15 30.44 -9.87
C ASN A 3 -2.55 30.43 -8.45
N ILE A 4 -1.36 31.00 -8.27
CA ILE A 4 -0.71 31.10 -6.94
C ILE A 4 -1.38 32.19 -6.09
N LEU A 5 -1.85 33.27 -6.74
CA LEU A 5 -2.60 34.33 -6.07
C LEU A 5 -4.00 33.88 -5.68
N GLN A 6 -4.65 33.06 -6.52
CA GLN A 6 -6.00 32.55 -6.24
C GLN A 6 -6.02 31.58 -5.06
N GLY A 7 -5.04 30.67 -4.94
CA GLY A 7 -4.91 29.77 -3.78
C GLY A 7 -4.61 30.52 -2.48
N LYS A 8 -3.85 31.63 -2.53
CA LYS A 8 -3.60 32.48 -1.34
C LYS A 8 -4.83 33.28 -0.93
N GLU A 9 -5.63 33.78 -1.88
CA GLU A 9 -6.88 34.46 -1.57
C GLU A 9 -7.95 33.52 -0.96
N GLU A 10 -8.06 32.31 -1.44
CA GLU A 10 -8.96 31.30 -0.86
C GLU A 10 -8.53 30.94 0.57
N TYR A 11 -7.23 30.81 0.82
CA TYR A 11 -6.67 30.59 2.16
C TYR A 11 -6.94 31.77 3.10
N PHE A 12 -6.75 33.01 2.64
CA PHE A 12 -7.08 34.20 3.41
C PHE A 12 -8.58 34.30 3.71
N THR A 13 -9.43 33.94 2.78
CA THR A 13 -10.90 33.93 2.96
C THR A 13 -11.33 32.87 3.97
N LEU A 14 -10.67 31.72 4.00
CA LEU A 14 -10.87 30.70 5.04
C LEU A 14 -10.45 31.22 6.41
N ILE A 15 -9.29 31.83 6.54
CA ILE A 15 -8.81 32.38 7.82
C ILE A 15 -9.76 33.46 8.35
N GLN A 16 -10.26 34.37 7.50
CA GLN A 16 -11.23 35.39 7.91
C GLN A 16 -12.57 34.80 8.37
N LYS A 17 -13.04 33.72 7.74
CA LYS A 17 -14.23 33.01 8.19
C LYS A 17 -14.05 32.34 9.56
N TYR A 18 -12.86 31.80 9.84
CA TYR A 18 -12.57 31.17 11.13
C TYR A 18 -12.26 32.15 12.26
N SER A 19 -11.71 33.34 11.96
CA SER A 19 -11.45 34.36 12.99
C SER A 19 -12.74 34.92 13.62
N HIS A 20 -13.87 34.84 12.90
CA HIS A 20 -15.18 35.29 13.42
C HIS A 20 -15.79 34.34 14.47
N TYR A 21 -15.29 33.09 14.58
CA TYR A 21 -15.73 32.13 15.59
C TYR A 21 -14.94 32.16 16.91
N GLN A 22 -13.81 32.86 16.97
CA GLN A 22 -13.01 32.99 18.20
C GLN A 22 -13.48 34.07 19.20
N SER A 23 -14.57 34.80 18.92
CA SER A 23 -15.10 35.82 19.82
C SER A 23 -16.05 35.31 20.91
N VAL A 24 -16.26 33.98 21.03
CA VAL A 24 -17.00 33.42 22.16
C VAL A 24 -16.03 32.64 23.03
N GLY A 25 -15.22 33.41 23.78
CA GLY A 25 -14.37 32.87 24.84
C GLY A 25 -15.20 32.24 25.95
N ARG A 26 -15.01 30.96 26.18
CA ARG A 26 -15.01 30.39 27.53
C ARG A 26 -13.72 29.61 27.68
N MET A 27 -12.72 30.26 28.26
CA MET A 27 -11.69 29.59 29.05
C MET A 27 -12.40 28.67 30.05
N ILE A 28 -12.44 27.39 29.77
CA ILE A 28 -12.68 26.41 30.81
C ILE A 28 -11.35 26.29 31.54
N GLU A 29 -11.23 27.04 32.64
CA GLU A 29 -10.21 26.80 33.66
C GLU A 29 -10.28 25.33 34.06
N TYR A 30 -9.26 24.57 33.70
CA TYR A 30 -8.96 23.26 34.26
C TYR A 30 -8.43 23.47 35.69
N ASN A 31 -9.26 24.05 36.58
CA ASN A 31 -9.01 24.17 37.99
C ASN A 31 -9.68 23.01 38.72
N GLN A 32 -8.80 22.15 39.26
CA GLN A 32 -8.95 21.41 40.50
C GLN A 32 -10.38 21.30 41.05
N ILE A 33 -11.09 20.29 40.64
CA ILE A 33 -12.14 19.74 41.49
C ILE A 33 -11.45 18.84 42.52
N LYS A 34 -11.12 19.40 43.68
CA LYS A 34 -10.84 18.62 44.89
C LYS A 34 -12.13 17.90 45.31
N GLY A 35 -12.35 16.71 44.77
CA GLY A 35 -13.31 15.73 45.27
C GLY A 35 -12.65 14.87 46.32
N LYS A 36 -13.26 14.81 47.47
CA LYS A 36 -12.90 14.03 48.65
C LYS A 36 -12.59 12.56 48.33
N GLY A 37 -11.48 12.07 48.86
CA GLY A 37 -11.22 10.70 49.39
C GLY A 37 -11.63 9.54 48.45
N GLY A 38 -10.73 9.12 47.57
CA GLY A 38 -10.71 7.84 46.86
C GLY A 38 -9.38 7.75 46.13
N GLU A 39 -8.58 6.74 46.42
CA GLU A 39 -7.36 6.42 45.70
C GLU A 39 -7.72 6.36 44.21
N ARG A 40 -7.20 7.29 43.38
CA ARG A 40 -7.30 7.19 41.94
C ARG A 40 -6.46 5.99 41.53
N ALA A 41 -7.12 4.88 41.24
CA ALA A 41 -6.48 3.79 40.52
C ALA A 41 -5.88 4.39 39.24
N VAL A 42 -4.57 4.40 39.14
CA VAL A 42 -3.86 4.79 37.90
C VAL A 42 -4.32 3.81 36.83
N SER A 43 -4.98 4.29 35.79
CA SER A 43 -5.42 3.43 34.70
C SER A 43 -4.19 2.78 34.07
N GLU A 44 -4.23 1.46 33.89
CA GLU A 44 -3.17 0.71 33.21
C GLU A 44 -3.01 1.17 31.72
N TYR A 45 -4.09 1.74 31.16
CA TYR A 45 -4.15 2.13 29.74
C TYR A 45 -4.32 3.63 29.58
N VAL A 46 -3.53 4.20 28.64
CA VAL A 46 -3.67 5.60 28.23
C VAL A 46 -4.90 5.78 27.33
N LEU A 47 -5.20 4.79 26.50
CA LEU A 47 -6.39 4.74 25.65
C LEU A 47 -7.03 3.36 25.76
N GLU A 48 -8.34 3.31 26.01
CA GLU A 48 -9.10 2.07 26.05
C GLU A 48 -10.43 2.25 25.32
N LEU A 49 -10.73 1.33 24.40
CA LEU A 49 -11.99 1.25 23.67
C LEU A 49 -12.69 -0.07 23.99
N LYS A 50 -13.99 -0.01 24.31
CA LYS A 50 -14.79 -1.16 24.70
C LYS A 50 -16.05 -1.23 23.86
N GLY A 51 -16.21 -2.33 23.13
CA GLY A 51 -17.45 -2.64 22.43
C GLY A 51 -17.81 -1.67 21.30
N ILE A 52 -16.83 -1.06 20.65
CA ILE A 52 -17.06 -0.04 19.62
C ILE A 52 -17.73 -0.67 18.41
N THR A 53 -18.91 -0.12 18.05
CA THR A 53 -19.65 -0.49 16.84
C THR A 53 -19.83 0.74 15.96
N LYS A 54 -19.53 0.62 14.66
CA LYS A 54 -19.74 1.66 13.65
C LYS A 54 -20.45 1.10 12.44
N ILE A 55 -21.59 1.72 12.10
CA ILE A 55 -22.45 1.31 10.99
C ILE A 55 -22.49 2.40 9.93
N PHE A 56 -22.30 2.03 8.68
CA PHE A 56 -22.57 2.86 7.50
C PHE A 56 -23.72 2.22 6.70
N PRO A 57 -24.40 2.95 5.81
CA PRO A 57 -25.46 2.38 4.98
C PRO A 57 -25.00 1.11 4.27
N GLY A 58 -25.60 -0.03 4.64
CA GLY A 58 -25.29 -1.36 4.08
C GLY A 58 -24.07 -2.08 4.63
N VAL A 59 -23.28 -1.46 5.54
CA VAL A 59 -22.04 -2.08 6.06
C VAL A 59 -21.85 -1.78 7.54
N LYS A 60 -21.60 -2.84 8.34
CA LYS A 60 -21.11 -2.70 9.72
C LYS A 60 -19.58 -2.70 9.69
N ALA A 61 -18.97 -1.52 9.70
CA ALA A 61 -17.52 -1.32 9.53
C ALA A 61 -16.71 -1.63 10.80
N LEU A 62 -17.33 -1.54 11.99
CA LEU A 62 -16.80 -2.05 13.27
C LEU A 62 -17.94 -2.74 14.00
N ASN A 63 -17.67 -3.91 14.58
CA ASN A 63 -18.65 -4.73 15.27
C ASN A 63 -18.11 -5.20 16.61
N ASN A 64 -18.47 -4.49 17.68
CA ASN A 64 -18.08 -4.79 19.05
C ASN A 64 -16.55 -4.92 19.23
N VAL A 65 -15.77 -4.00 18.62
CA VAL A 65 -14.31 -4.03 18.70
C VAL A 65 -13.81 -3.42 20.02
N GLN A 66 -12.68 -3.94 20.47
CA GLN A 66 -11.97 -3.44 21.65
C GLN A 66 -10.50 -3.22 21.37
N PHE A 67 -9.88 -2.29 22.11
CA PHE A 67 -8.48 -1.96 21.98
C PHE A 67 -7.95 -1.33 23.26
N GLN A 68 -6.69 -1.60 23.59
CA GLN A 68 -6.06 -1.10 24.81
C GLN A 68 -4.61 -0.71 24.52
N LEU A 69 -4.24 0.55 24.79
CA LEU A 69 -2.91 1.10 24.61
C LEU A 69 -2.30 1.45 25.97
N LYS A 70 -1.10 0.95 26.24
CA LYS A 70 -0.36 1.30 27.47
C LYS A 70 0.43 2.61 27.28
N PRO A 71 0.74 3.35 28.38
CA PRO A 71 1.58 4.53 28.29
C PRO A 71 2.98 4.20 27.73
N GLY A 72 3.46 4.98 26.75
CA GLY A 72 4.78 4.81 26.13
C GLY A 72 4.93 3.51 25.33
N GLU A 73 3.84 2.86 24.96
CA GLU A 73 3.83 1.65 24.15
C GLU A 73 3.77 1.96 22.65
N VAL A 74 4.45 1.16 21.85
CA VAL A 74 4.13 1.01 20.42
C VAL A 74 3.27 -0.24 20.28
N HIS A 75 2.01 -0.05 19.91
CA HIS A 75 1.03 -1.12 19.75
C HIS A 75 0.65 -1.24 18.28
N ALA A 76 0.89 -2.39 17.67
CA ALA A 76 0.51 -2.64 16.30
C ALA A 76 -0.99 -2.95 16.17
N LEU A 77 -1.64 -2.41 15.14
CA LEU A 77 -2.98 -2.80 14.73
C LEU A 77 -2.91 -3.41 13.33
N MET A 78 -3.22 -4.70 13.25
CA MET A 78 -3.14 -5.47 12.01
C MET A 78 -4.51 -6.03 11.60
N GLY A 79 -4.65 -6.38 10.33
CA GLY A 79 -5.86 -6.93 9.74
C GLY A 79 -5.87 -6.69 8.23
N GLU A 80 -6.70 -7.44 7.51
CA GLU A 80 -6.87 -7.29 6.07
C GLU A 80 -7.50 -5.95 5.68
N ASN A 81 -7.48 -5.64 4.38
CA ASN A 81 -8.20 -4.49 3.85
C ASN A 81 -9.70 -4.71 4.05
N GLY A 82 -10.37 -3.70 4.59
CA GLY A 82 -11.78 -3.82 4.98
C GLY A 82 -12.02 -4.37 6.39
N ALA A 83 -10.99 -4.76 7.15
CA ALA A 83 -11.12 -5.21 8.54
C ALA A 83 -11.57 -4.11 9.53
N GLY A 84 -11.73 -2.87 9.07
CA GLY A 84 -12.21 -1.76 9.89
C GLY A 84 -11.13 -0.83 10.45
N LYS A 85 -9.83 -1.07 10.20
CA LYS A 85 -8.72 -0.30 10.76
C LYS A 85 -8.84 1.22 10.54
N SER A 86 -9.07 1.67 9.32
CA SER A 86 -9.23 3.09 9.01
C SER A 86 -10.50 3.70 9.63
N THR A 87 -11.58 2.92 9.76
CA THR A 87 -12.79 3.35 10.49
C THR A 87 -12.49 3.48 11.97
N PHE A 88 -11.71 2.57 12.54
CA PHE A 88 -11.29 2.61 13.93
C PHE A 88 -10.46 3.87 14.24
N ILE A 89 -9.47 4.22 13.39
CA ILE A 89 -8.74 5.49 13.50
C ILE A 89 -9.70 6.68 13.51
N LYS A 90 -10.65 6.71 12.57
CA LYS A 90 -11.61 7.80 12.43
C LYS A 90 -12.56 7.93 13.64
N VAL A 91 -12.81 6.82 14.36
CA VAL A 91 -13.53 6.87 15.64
C VAL A 91 -12.66 7.44 16.74
N ILE A 92 -11.41 7.00 16.89
CA ILE A 92 -10.48 7.52 17.91
C ILE A 92 -10.22 9.02 17.70
N THR A 93 -10.08 9.45 16.47
CA THR A 93 -9.83 10.86 16.12
C THR A 93 -11.07 11.73 16.07
N GLY A 94 -12.25 11.19 16.43
CA GLY A 94 -13.51 11.96 16.46
C GLY A 94 -14.08 12.33 15.09
N VAL A 95 -13.50 11.82 13.97
CA VAL A 95 -14.06 12.01 12.61
C VAL A 95 -15.39 11.29 12.47
N HIS A 96 -15.50 10.11 13.08
CA HIS A 96 -16.73 9.34 13.11
C HIS A 96 -17.16 9.09 14.56
N LYS A 97 -18.45 9.25 14.81
CA LYS A 97 -19.06 8.83 16.09
C LYS A 97 -19.42 7.34 16.00
N ALA A 98 -19.09 6.56 17.05
CA ALA A 98 -19.55 5.19 17.18
C ALA A 98 -21.04 5.17 17.54
N GLU A 99 -21.78 4.16 17.08
CA GLU A 99 -23.18 3.92 17.47
C GLU A 99 -23.26 3.27 18.83
N GLU A 100 -22.29 2.40 19.17
CA GLU A 100 -22.24 1.68 20.45
C GLU A 100 -20.80 1.63 20.96
N GLY A 101 -20.65 1.40 22.27
CA GLY A 101 -19.38 1.25 22.95
C GLY A 101 -18.92 2.52 23.67
N GLU A 102 -17.76 2.41 24.31
CA GLU A 102 -17.21 3.47 25.13
C GLU A 102 -15.71 3.63 24.88
N MET A 103 -15.25 4.87 24.92
CA MET A 103 -13.83 5.22 24.81
C MET A 103 -13.38 5.91 26.09
N PHE A 104 -12.21 5.50 26.60
CA PHE A 104 -11.61 6.06 27.80
C PHE A 104 -10.21 6.55 27.47
N LEU A 105 -9.88 7.75 27.92
CA LEU A 105 -8.56 8.36 27.84
C LEU A 105 -8.04 8.58 29.28
N ASN A 106 -6.91 7.97 29.62
CA ASN A 106 -6.37 7.97 31.00
C ASN A 106 -7.42 7.56 32.05
N GLY A 107 -8.26 6.56 31.74
CA GLY A 107 -9.32 6.06 32.60
C GLY A 107 -10.57 6.95 32.70
N GLN A 108 -10.61 8.08 31.99
CA GLN A 108 -11.79 8.95 31.93
C GLN A 108 -12.55 8.69 30.62
N LYS A 109 -13.87 8.52 30.73
CA LYS A 109 -14.73 8.37 29.56
C LYS A 109 -14.72 9.66 28.73
N VAL A 110 -14.50 9.52 27.41
CA VAL A 110 -14.49 10.63 26.45
C VAL A 110 -15.50 10.37 25.32
N ASP A 111 -16.10 11.44 24.79
CA ASP A 111 -16.98 11.42 23.62
C ASP A 111 -16.64 12.65 22.76
N PHE A 112 -15.76 12.49 21.80
CA PHE A 112 -15.30 13.57 20.92
C PHE A 112 -16.40 13.98 19.94
N LYS A 113 -16.67 15.28 19.85
CA LYS A 113 -17.64 15.85 18.90
C LYS A 113 -17.02 16.06 17.51
N GLY A 114 -15.69 16.05 17.43
CA GLY A 114 -14.96 16.26 16.20
C GLY A 114 -13.44 16.06 16.37
N PRO A 115 -12.69 16.12 15.27
CA PRO A 115 -11.23 15.91 15.30
C PRO A 115 -10.48 16.90 16.20
N LYS A 116 -10.97 18.12 16.34
CA LYS A 116 -10.35 19.12 17.20
C LYS A 116 -10.38 18.72 18.67
N ASP A 117 -11.47 18.12 19.16
CA ASP A 117 -11.57 17.66 20.55
C ASP A 117 -10.54 16.55 20.83
N ALA A 118 -10.35 15.62 19.87
CA ALA A 118 -9.34 14.56 19.97
C ALA A 118 -7.92 15.14 19.97
N GLN A 119 -7.65 16.14 19.12
CA GLN A 119 -6.36 16.82 19.06
C GLN A 119 -6.07 17.58 20.36
N GLU A 120 -7.02 18.33 20.90
CA GLU A 120 -6.90 19.02 22.19
C GLU A 120 -6.73 18.04 23.37
N ALA A 121 -7.25 16.82 23.25
CA ALA A 121 -7.02 15.74 24.21
C ALA A 121 -5.65 15.04 24.06
N GLY A 122 -4.85 15.44 23.06
CA GLY A 122 -3.50 14.93 22.81
C GLY A 122 -3.45 13.69 21.91
N ILE A 123 -4.43 13.48 21.03
CA ILE A 123 -4.45 12.41 20.03
C ILE A 123 -4.23 13.01 18.64
N ALA A 124 -3.20 12.54 17.92
CA ALA A 124 -2.95 12.94 16.54
C ALA A 124 -2.84 11.70 15.63
N ALA A 125 -3.21 11.85 14.37
CA ALA A 125 -3.09 10.80 13.37
C ALA A 125 -2.31 11.29 12.16
N VAL A 126 -1.37 10.47 11.73
CA VAL A 126 -0.64 10.58 10.45
C VAL A 126 -1.23 9.53 9.52
N TYR A 127 -1.94 9.97 8.50
CA TYR A 127 -2.64 9.08 7.57
C TYR A 127 -1.71 8.58 6.46
N GLN A 128 -2.08 7.47 5.84
CA GLN A 128 -1.36 6.81 4.74
C GLN A 128 -1.07 7.76 3.56
N HIS A 129 -2.03 8.61 3.22
CA HIS A 129 -1.82 9.68 2.24
C HIS A 129 -1.68 11.00 2.98
N PRO A 130 -0.50 11.64 2.91
CA PRO A 130 -0.30 12.95 3.51
C PRO A 130 -1.36 13.93 3.04
N THR A 131 -2.01 14.60 3.98
CA THR A 131 -2.98 15.68 3.69
C THR A 131 -2.28 17.03 3.54
N SER A 132 -1.03 17.00 3.12
CA SER A 132 -0.17 18.18 2.99
C SER A 132 -0.55 19.05 1.79
N TYR A 133 -0.28 20.33 1.91
CA TYR A 133 -0.47 21.33 0.86
C TYR A 133 0.86 21.59 0.15
N PRO A 134 1.07 21.08 -1.09
CA PRO A 134 2.37 21.09 -1.75
C PRO A 134 2.95 22.49 -1.99
N HIS A 135 2.09 23.49 -2.17
CA HIS A 135 2.48 24.87 -2.47
C HIS A 135 2.71 25.74 -1.22
N LEU A 136 2.51 25.20 -0.04
CA LEU A 136 2.81 25.85 1.22
C LEU A 136 4.17 25.42 1.75
N THR A 137 4.75 26.25 2.60
CA THR A 137 6.00 25.90 3.30
C THR A 137 5.76 24.81 4.32
N VAL A 138 6.84 24.15 4.75
CA VAL A 138 6.83 23.16 5.82
C VAL A 138 6.23 23.74 7.10
N ALA A 139 6.62 24.96 7.51
CA ALA A 139 6.05 25.61 8.69
C ALA A 139 4.55 25.86 8.58
N GLU A 140 4.07 26.28 7.42
CA GLU A 140 2.63 26.47 7.16
C GLU A 140 1.87 25.13 7.25
N ASN A 141 2.46 24.03 6.75
CA ASN A 141 1.86 22.70 6.88
C ASN A 141 1.84 22.22 8.33
N ILE A 142 2.93 22.40 9.10
CA ILE A 142 3.00 22.01 10.51
C ILE A 142 1.93 22.74 11.33
N PHE A 143 1.85 24.06 11.21
CA PHE A 143 0.98 24.87 12.05
C PHE A 143 -0.42 25.10 11.50
N MET A 144 -0.79 24.45 10.41
CA MET A 144 -2.12 24.59 9.82
C MET A 144 -3.23 24.22 10.82
N GLY A 145 -4.11 25.20 11.08
CA GLY A 145 -5.24 25.10 12.01
C GLY A 145 -4.91 25.39 13.48
N HIS A 146 -3.61 25.70 13.78
CA HIS A 146 -3.17 26.15 15.11
C HIS A 146 -2.01 27.14 14.98
N GLU A 147 -2.15 28.06 14.04
CA GLU A 147 -1.17 29.12 13.74
C GLU A 147 -0.86 29.95 14.98
N ILE A 148 0.39 30.39 15.12
CA ILE A 148 0.80 31.32 16.21
C ILE A 148 0.32 32.72 15.87
N ILE A 149 -0.72 33.19 16.57
CA ILE A 149 -1.36 34.48 16.32
C ILE A 149 -1.10 35.39 17.51
N LYS A 150 -0.58 36.62 17.25
CA LYS A 150 -0.47 37.72 18.22
C LYS A 150 -1.02 38.99 17.59
N HIS A 151 -1.83 39.71 18.33
CA HIS A 151 -2.46 40.96 17.85
C HIS A 151 -3.21 40.80 16.52
N HIS A 152 -3.92 39.68 16.33
CA HIS A 152 -4.66 39.33 15.11
C HIS A 152 -3.78 39.13 13.86
N MET A 153 -2.45 38.94 14.04
CA MET A 153 -1.51 38.69 12.95
C MET A 153 -0.75 37.39 13.20
N ILE A 154 -0.55 36.63 12.13
CA ILE A 154 0.25 35.39 12.15
C ILE A 154 1.73 35.76 12.38
N GLN A 155 2.38 35.08 13.30
CA GLN A 155 3.77 35.31 13.67
C GLN A 155 4.69 34.39 12.87
N TRP A 156 4.85 34.65 11.58
CA TRP A 156 5.61 33.79 10.65
C TRP A 156 7.02 33.46 11.13
N LYS A 157 7.74 34.43 11.71
CA LYS A 157 9.09 34.21 12.22
C LYS A 157 9.10 33.21 13.37
N GLU A 158 8.14 33.32 14.28
CA GLU A 158 8.00 32.44 15.46
C GLU A 158 7.57 31.05 15.02
N MET A 159 6.62 30.94 14.06
CA MET A 159 6.22 29.67 13.47
C MET A 159 7.39 28.94 12.81
N ASN A 160 8.21 29.64 12.02
CA ASN A 160 9.40 29.02 11.40
C ASN A 160 10.42 28.56 12.45
N GLN A 161 10.62 29.31 13.54
CA GLN A 161 11.53 28.93 14.61
C GLN A 161 11.03 27.69 15.35
N GLU A 162 9.76 27.64 15.74
CA GLU A 162 9.18 26.47 16.40
C GLU A 162 9.12 25.26 15.46
N ALA A 163 8.79 25.45 14.16
CA ALA A 163 8.83 24.36 13.17
C ALA A 163 10.23 23.77 13.07
N ASN A 164 11.28 24.59 12.96
CA ASN A 164 12.66 24.11 12.90
C ASN A 164 13.10 23.38 14.19
N LYS A 165 12.53 23.71 15.35
CA LYS A 165 12.76 22.97 16.57
C LYS A 165 12.20 21.55 16.51
N TYR A 166 10.92 21.37 16.06
CA TYR A 166 10.33 20.05 15.86
C TYR A 166 11.08 19.25 14.80
N LEU A 167 11.46 19.89 13.69
CA LEU A 167 12.28 19.26 12.65
C LEU A 167 13.64 18.80 13.17
N GLY A 168 14.28 19.60 14.04
CA GLY A 168 15.53 19.24 14.71
C GLY A 168 15.39 18.05 15.66
N GLU A 169 14.26 17.91 16.37
CA GLU A 169 13.97 16.74 17.22
C GLU A 169 13.84 15.45 16.37
N LEU A 170 13.45 15.59 15.10
CA LEU A 170 13.27 14.51 14.14
C LEU A 170 14.52 14.26 13.26
N ASP A 171 15.63 14.97 13.49
CA ASP A 171 16.85 14.94 12.67
C ASP A 171 16.57 15.22 11.17
N ALA A 172 15.63 16.12 10.87
CA ALA A 172 15.31 16.50 9.50
C ALA A 172 16.47 17.26 8.84
N ASP A 173 16.72 16.96 7.56
CA ASP A 173 17.78 17.54 6.74
C ASP A 173 17.30 18.70 5.85
N PHE A 174 16.13 19.29 6.16
CA PHE A 174 15.49 20.39 5.44
C PHE A 174 14.95 21.45 6.41
N ASP A 175 14.74 22.66 5.89
CA ASP A 175 14.33 23.83 6.69
C ASP A 175 12.81 24.03 6.64
N ALA A 176 12.27 24.69 7.69
CA ALA A 176 10.86 25.00 7.79
C ALA A 176 10.31 25.93 6.69
N THR A 177 11.18 26.64 5.97
CA THR A 177 10.82 27.51 4.84
C THR A 177 10.79 26.78 3.50
N ALA A 178 11.21 25.51 3.44
CA ALA A 178 11.14 24.71 2.23
C ALA A 178 9.68 24.51 1.77
N GLU A 179 9.44 24.47 0.46
CA GLU A 179 8.12 24.19 -0.11
C GLU A 179 7.84 22.69 0.01
N MET A 180 6.68 22.33 0.56
CA MET A 180 6.29 20.94 0.85
C MET A 180 6.37 20.06 -0.38
N GLY A 181 6.00 20.57 -1.56
CA GLY A 181 6.01 19.81 -2.82
C GLY A 181 7.41 19.45 -3.35
N THR A 182 8.47 20.05 -2.81
CA THR A 182 9.86 19.74 -3.20
C THR A 182 10.46 18.58 -2.38
N LEU A 183 9.79 18.18 -1.31
CA LEU A 183 10.26 17.16 -0.39
C LEU A 183 9.95 15.75 -0.91
N SER A 184 10.82 14.79 -0.59
CA SER A 184 10.55 13.36 -0.80
C SER A 184 9.36 12.90 0.06
N VAL A 185 8.76 11.76 -0.28
CA VAL A 185 7.63 11.19 0.48
C VAL A 185 8.01 10.97 1.96
N ALA A 186 9.23 10.48 2.22
CA ALA A 186 9.74 10.29 3.56
C ALA A 186 9.85 11.60 4.35
N GLN A 187 10.36 12.65 3.70
CA GLN A 187 10.46 13.98 4.31
C GLN A 187 9.08 14.60 4.58
N GLN A 188 8.11 14.43 3.65
CA GLN A 188 6.73 14.83 3.86
C GLN A 188 6.11 14.13 5.07
N GLN A 189 6.41 12.85 5.26
CA GLN A 189 5.96 12.09 6.43
C GLN A 189 6.56 12.60 7.74
N MET A 190 7.84 13.00 7.72
CA MET A 190 8.46 13.67 8.87
C MET A 190 7.76 14.99 9.21
N VAL A 191 7.31 15.75 8.22
CA VAL A 191 6.52 17.00 8.44
C VAL A 191 5.18 16.69 9.10
N GLU A 192 4.47 15.63 8.67
CA GLU A 192 3.20 15.22 9.32
C GLU A 192 3.42 14.78 10.78
N ILE A 193 4.53 14.12 11.08
CA ILE A 193 4.90 13.79 12.47
C ILE A 193 5.26 15.05 13.26
N ALA A 194 6.01 16.00 12.67
CA ALA A 194 6.30 17.29 13.28
C ALA A 194 5.01 18.06 13.62
N LYS A 195 4.02 18.01 12.73
CA LYS A 195 2.67 18.56 12.95
C LYS A 195 1.98 17.89 14.14
N ALA A 196 2.06 16.56 14.27
CA ALA A 196 1.50 15.86 15.42
C ALA A 196 2.18 16.30 16.73
N LEU A 197 3.50 16.46 16.72
CA LEU A 197 4.27 16.91 17.88
C LEU A 197 3.95 18.38 18.26
N SER A 198 3.74 19.26 17.29
CA SER A 198 3.42 20.68 17.53
C SER A 198 2.11 20.87 18.29
N THR A 199 1.23 19.87 18.28
CA THR A 199 -0.02 19.85 19.04
C THR A 199 0.12 19.17 20.42
N ASN A 200 1.33 18.90 20.91
CA ASN A 200 1.60 18.18 22.16
C ASN A 200 0.93 16.80 22.22
N ALA A 201 0.86 16.09 21.10
CA ALA A 201 0.26 14.77 21.06
C ALA A 201 0.95 13.79 22.03
N LYS A 202 0.15 13.08 22.83
CA LYS A 202 0.57 12.01 23.73
C LYS A 202 0.32 10.64 23.13
N ILE A 203 -0.60 10.59 22.18
CA ILE A 203 -0.92 9.41 21.39
C ILE A 203 -0.80 9.79 19.92
N ILE A 204 0.06 9.09 19.19
CA ILE A 204 0.24 9.27 17.75
C ILE A 204 -0.21 8.00 17.04
N ILE A 205 -1.07 8.13 16.06
CA ILE A 205 -1.52 7.04 15.19
C ILE A 205 -0.76 7.17 13.87
N LEU A 206 -0.05 6.12 13.48
CA LEU A 206 0.69 6.04 12.22
C LEU A 206 -0.01 5.01 11.32
N ASP A 207 -0.66 5.46 10.26
CA ASP A 207 -1.43 4.61 9.34
C ASP A 207 -0.60 4.28 8.10
N GLU A 208 -0.08 3.05 8.03
CA GLU A 208 0.80 2.51 6.97
C GLU A 208 2.00 3.42 6.59
N PRO A 209 2.76 3.89 7.57
CA PRO A 209 3.76 4.92 7.32
C PRO A 209 4.96 4.45 6.48
N THR A 210 5.16 3.15 6.31
CA THR A 210 6.27 2.55 5.55
C THR A 210 5.88 2.13 4.13
N ALA A 211 4.60 2.24 3.74
CA ALA A 211 4.09 1.68 2.49
C ALA A 211 4.76 2.23 1.23
N ALA A 212 5.17 3.51 1.25
CA ALA A 212 5.80 4.20 0.12
C ALA A 212 7.30 4.49 0.35
N LEU A 213 7.91 3.95 1.43
CA LEU A 213 9.29 4.23 1.81
C LEU A 213 10.24 3.14 1.31
N THR A 214 11.45 3.56 0.95
CA THR A 214 12.58 2.65 0.74
C THR A 214 13.02 2.03 2.08
N ARG A 215 13.82 0.96 2.03
CA ARG A 215 14.35 0.31 3.23
C ARG A 215 15.11 1.29 4.15
N ASN A 216 15.97 2.13 3.57
CA ASN A 216 16.75 3.12 4.32
C ASN A 216 15.85 4.18 4.97
N GLU A 217 14.79 4.61 4.30
CA GLU A 217 13.83 5.56 4.85
C GLU A 217 12.98 4.92 5.96
N SER A 218 12.61 3.64 5.82
CA SER A 218 11.91 2.90 6.87
C SER A 218 12.76 2.79 8.13
N GLU A 219 14.07 2.53 8.03
CA GLU A 219 14.98 2.49 9.19
C GLU A 219 15.09 3.85 9.90
N LYS A 220 15.09 4.97 9.14
CA LYS A 220 15.02 6.31 9.73
C LYS A 220 13.70 6.51 10.50
N LEU A 221 12.59 6.09 9.93
CA LEU A 221 11.28 6.15 10.60
C LEU A 221 11.25 5.28 11.88
N TYR A 222 11.84 4.08 11.85
CA TYR A 222 11.90 3.22 13.05
C TYR A 222 12.70 3.90 14.16
N THR A 223 13.86 4.48 13.83
CA THR A 223 14.66 5.25 14.79
C THR A 223 13.86 6.42 15.39
N LEU A 224 13.06 7.08 14.58
CA LEU A 224 12.18 8.16 15.03
C LEU A 224 11.10 7.66 15.99
N VAL A 225 10.43 6.54 15.65
CA VAL A 225 9.42 5.91 16.51
C VAL A 225 10.03 5.50 17.87
N ASP A 226 11.25 4.96 17.87
CA ASP A 226 11.98 4.61 19.09
C ASP A 226 12.27 5.86 19.96
N LYS A 227 12.66 6.99 19.35
CA LYS A 227 12.85 8.29 20.05
C LYS A 227 11.54 8.79 20.67
N LEU A 228 10.44 8.75 19.92
CA LEU A 228 9.12 9.18 20.41
C LEU A 228 8.65 8.33 21.60
N LYS A 229 8.82 7.01 21.51
CA LYS A 229 8.55 6.07 22.59
C LYS A 229 9.37 6.39 23.83
N ALA A 230 10.68 6.64 23.68
CA ALA A 230 11.59 7.01 24.77
C ALA A 230 11.16 8.32 25.46
N ASN A 231 10.53 9.26 24.72
CA ASN A 231 9.96 10.50 25.23
C ASN A 231 8.56 10.33 25.85
N GLY A 232 8.07 9.09 25.99
CA GLY A 232 6.80 8.76 26.63
C GLY A 232 5.58 8.92 25.73
N VAL A 233 5.74 9.10 24.42
CA VAL A 233 4.64 9.11 23.45
C VAL A 233 4.17 7.67 23.23
N SER A 234 2.85 7.45 23.29
CA SER A 234 2.24 6.15 22.98
C SER A 234 1.85 6.12 21.52
N ILE A 235 2.11 5.01 20.82
CA ILE A 235 1.97 4.95 19.37
C ILE A 235 1.07 3.79 18.98
N ILE A 236 0.05 4.05 18.16
CA ILE A 236 -0.72 3.03 17.43
C ILE A 236 -0.12 2.94 16.03
N PHE A 237 0.51 1.82 15.73
CA PHE A 237 1.21 1.59 14.48
C PHE A 237 0.40 0.64 13.60
N ILE A 238 -0.14 1.13 12.48
CA ILE A 238 -0.90 0.30 11.55
C ILE A 238 0.00 -0.05 10.38
N SER A 239 0.18 -1.34 10.15
CA SER A 239 0.92 -1.86 9.01
C SER A 239 0.36 -3.21 8.61
N HIS A 240 0.52 -3.56 7.34
CA HIS A 240 0.31 -4.91 6.84
C HIS A 240 1.63 -5.69 6.69
N ARG A 241 2.76 -5.04 7.00
CA ARG A 241 4.11 -5.63 6.94
C ARG A 241 4.48 -6.21 8.30
N PHE A 242 4.75 -7.50 8.36
CA PHE A 242 5.15 -8.17 9.61
C PHE A 242 6.50 -7.64 10.13
N GLU A 243 7.43 -7.29 9.22
CA GLU A 243 8.74 -6.71 9.58
C GLU A 243 8.60 -5.46 10.45
N ASP A 244 7.70 -4.54 10.08
CA ASP A 244 7.44 -3.31 10.83
C ASP A 244 6.94 -3.62 12.25
N MET A 245 6.00 -4.56 12.36
CA MET A 245 5.42 -4.99 13.62
C MET A 245 6.50 -5.59 14.55
N TYR A 246 7.28 -6.56 14.06
CA TYR A 246 8.33 -7.19 14.84
C TYR A 246 9.44 -6.23 15.26
N ARG A 247 9.72 -5.21 14.43
CA ARG A 247 10.76 -4.22 14.70
C ARG A 247 10.35 -3.20 15.77
N LEU A 248 9.08 -2.81 15.82
CA LEU A 248 8.63 -1.64 16.58
C LEU A 248 7.70 -1.96 17.75
N ALA A 249 6.76 -2.89 17.54
CA ALA A 249 5.66 -3.08 18.47
C ALA A 249 6.01 -4.05 19.61
N SER A 250 5.44 -3.82 20.78
CA SER A 250 5.47 -4.78 21.89
C SER A 250 4.25 -5.71 21.88
N ARG A 251 3.10 -5.21 21.46
CA ARG A 251 1.86 -5.97 21.31
C ARG A 251 1.22 -5.70 19.96
N VAL A 252 0.43 -6.65 19.47
CA VAL A 252 -0.35 -6.55 18.25
C VAL A 252 -1.80 -6.90 18.50
N THR A 253 -2.72 -6.03 18.09
CA THR A 253 -4.14 -6.32 18.03
C THR A 253 -4.52 -6.66 16.60
N VAL A 254 -5.30 -7.72 16.42
CA VAL A 254 -5.75 -8.18 15.10
C VAL A 254 -7.25 -7.91 14.96
N PHE A 255 -7.62 -7.24 13.85
CA PHE A 255 -8.99 -7.11 13.39
C PHE A 255 -9.22 -7.98 12.15
N ARG A 256 -10.41 -8.60 12.06
CA ARG A 256 -10.85 -9.37 10.91
C ARG A 256 -12.37 -9.23 10.77
N ASP A 257 -12.85 -9.02 9.55
CA ASP A 257 -14.28 -8.91 9.24
C ASP A 257 -15.00 -7.92 10.17
N SER A 258 -14.38 -6.75 10.38
CA SER A 258 -14.89 -5.70 11.28
C SER A 258 -14.98 -6.09 12.77
N GLN A 259 -14.32 -7.17 13.20
CA GLN A 259 -14.34 -7.68 14.56
C GLN A 259 -12.95 -7.69 15.19
N TYR A 260 -12.89 -7.61 16.51
CA TYR A 260 -11.70 -7.87 17.30
C TYR A 260 -11.46 -9.38 17.41
N ILE A 261 -10.29 -9.85 17.04
CA ILE A 261 -9.91 -11.25 17.12
C ILE A 261 -9.08 -11.56 18.36
N GLY A 262 -8.10 -10.70 18.65
CA GLY A 262 -7.24 -10.88 19.82
C GLY A 262 -6.13 -9.82 19.87
N THR A 263 -5.50 -9.74 21.05
CA THR A 263 -4.28 -8.98 21.28
C THR A 263 -3.20 -9.95 21.75
N TYR A 264 -2.03 -9.89 21.13
CA TYR A 264 -0.92 -10.83 21.35
C TYR A 264 0.36 -10.04 21.66
N ASP A 265 1.23 -10.64 22.47
CA ASP A 265 2.59 -10.14 22.65
C ASP A 265 3.43 -10.51 21.41
N VAL A 266 4.16 -9.53 20.88
CA VAL A 266 4.90 -9.70 19.63
C VAL A 266 6.01 -10.75 19.75
N ASP A 267 6.70 -10.82 20.91
CA ASP A 267 7.75 -11.80 21.18
C ASP A 267 7.25 -13.25 21.19
N GLY A 268 5.95 -13.47 21.36
CA GLY A 268 5.35 -14.80 21.50
C GLY A 268 4.53 -15.28 20.31
N ILE A 269 4.29 -14.43 19.28
CA ILE A 269 3.43 -14.80 18.15
C ILE A 269 4.25 -15.09 16.90
N THR A 270 3.92 -16.19 16.21
CA THR A 270 4.55 -16.53 14.94
C THR A 270 3.81 -15.88 13.76
N ASN A 271 4.49 -15.75 12.60
CA ASN A 271 3.84 -15.31 11.37
C ASN A 271 2.62 -16.17 11.02
N ALA A 272 2.70 -17.48 11.22
CA ALA A 272 1.61 -18.42 10.94
C ALA A 272 0.37 -18.14 11.82
N ASP A 273 0.58 -17.93 13.12
CA ASP A 273 -0.49 -17.62 14.06
C ASP A 273 -1.15 -16.27 13.74
N LEU A 274 -0.32 -15.28 13.40
CA LEU A 274 -0.81 -13.95 13.05
C LEU A 274 -1.63 -13.96 11.76
N ILE A 275 -1.16 -14.66 10.73
CA ILE A 275 -1.89 -14.88 9.48
C ILE A 275 -3.22 -15.61 9.76
N LYS A 276 -3.20 -16.66 10.57
CA LYS A 276 -4.41 -17.37 11.00
C LYS A 276 -5.40 -16.45 11.70
N ALA A 277 -4.93 -15.57 12.58
CA ALA A 277 -5.77 -14.58 13.26
C ALA A 277 -6.36 -13.56 12.25
N MET A 278 -5.57 -13.09 11.28
CA MET A 278 -5.98 -12.09 10.29
C MET A 278 -6.94 -12.64 9.25
N VAL A 279 -6.68 -13.84 8.71
CA VAL A 279 -7.41 -14.44 7.58
C VAL A 279 -8.50 -15.42 8.03
N GLY A 280 -8.37 -16.02 9.21
CA GLY A 280 -9.36 -16.94 9.78
C GLY A 280 -9.29 -18.37 9.25
N ARG A 281 -8.33 -18.68 8.41
CA ARG A 281 -8.05 -20.02 7.88
C ARG A 281 -6.62 -20.41 8.27
N GLU A 282 -6.38 -21.70 8.49
CA GLU A 282 -5.01 -22.21 8.42
C GLU A 282 -4.59 -22.06 6.95
N ILE A 283 -3.71 -21.13 6.68
CA ILE A 283 -3.05 -21.08 5.38
C ILE A 283 -1.96 -22.14 5.49
N ASN A 284 -2.37 -23.40 5.29
CA ASN A 284 -1.46 -24.56 5.25
C ASN A 284 -0.46 -24.45 4.11
N ASP A 285 -0.70 -23.53 3.17
CA ASP A 285 0.23 -23.18 2.11
C ASP A 285 -0.01 -21.71 1.69
N LEU A 286 0.87 -20.83 2.16
CA LEU A 286 0.81 -19.41 1.78
C LEU A 286 1.03 -19.23 0.27
N PHE A 287 1.70 -20.21 -0.33
CA PHE A 287 2.02 -20.27 -1.74
C PHE A 287 1.50 -21.59 -2.33
N PRO A 288 0.21 -21.68 -2.72
CA PRO A 288 -0.43 -22.88 -3.22
C PRO A 288 0.07 -23.22 -4.63
N LYS A 289 1.37 -23.51 -4.73
CA LYS A 289 2.01 -23.84 -5.99
C LYS A 289 1.80 -25.32 -6.33
N PRO A 290 1.14 -25.63 -7.45
CA PRO A 290 1.02 -27.01 -7.92
C PRO A 290 2.34 -27.54 -8.50
N GLU A 291 2.54 -28.85 -8.41
CA GLU A 291 3.53 -29.52 -9.25
C GLU A 291 2.97 -29.67 -10.67
N VAL A 292 3.67 -29.10 -11.65
CA VAL A 292 3.30 -29.15 -13.06
C VAL A 292 4.46 -29.71 -13.86
N LYS A 293 4.18 -30.61 -14.80
CA LYS A 293 5.18 -31.02 -15.79
C LYS A 293 5.25 -29.93 -16.86
N PHE A 294 6.44 -29.42 -17.10
CA PHE A 294 6.65 -28.42 -18.12
C PHE A 294 6.48 -29.01 -19.52
N GLY A 295 5.81 -28.26 -20.37
CA GLY A 295 5.66 -28.59 -21.79
C GLY A 295 6.77 -27.98 -22.64
N ASP A 296 6.43 -27.69 -23.89
CA ASP A 296 7.37 -27.10 -24.86
C ASP A 296 7.75 -25.66 -24.46
N GLU A 297 8.88 -25.18 -25.03
CA GLU A 297 9.31 -23.79 -24.91
C GLU A 297 8.27 -22.88 -25.56
N MET A 298 7.68 -21.99 -24.77
CA MET A 298 6.66 -21.06 -25.23
C MET A 298 7.23 -19.72 -25.65
N LEU A 299 8.09 -19.14 -24.82
CA LEU A 299 8.73 -17.85 -25.10
C LEU A 299 10.24 -17.96 -24.87
N ARG A 300 11.01 -17.43 -25.80
CA ARG A 300 12.46 -17.28 -25.65
C ARG A 300 12.90 -15.90 -26.09
N ILE A 301 13.73 -15.29 -25.28
CA ILE A 301 14.32 -13.98 -25.48
C ILE A 301 15.81 -14.21 -25.67
N GLU A 302 16.40 -13.65 -26.73
CA GLU A 302 17.83 -13.75 -27.05
C GLU A 302 18.45 -12.38 -27.21
N HIS A 303 19.47 -12.10 -26.42
CA HIS A 303 20.32 -10.91 -26.49
C HIS A 303 19.55 -9.58 -26.55
N LEU A 304 18.39 -9.51 -25.87
CA LEU A 304 17.55 -8.32 -25.91
C LEU A 304 18.26 -7.15 -25.20
N SER A 305 18.33 -6.01 -25.87
CA SER A 305 18.99 -4.81 -25.37
C SER A 305 18.17 -3.56 -25.68
N ARG A 306 18.20 -2.60 -24.75
CA ARG A 306 17.66 -1.25 -24.95
C ARG A 306 18.58 -0.24 -24.27
N ILE A 307 19.12 0.67 -25.06
CA ILE A 307 20.09 1.68 -24.62
C ILE A 307 19.53 2.49 -23.45
N GLY A 308 20.32 2.56 -22.35
CA GLY A 308 19.95 3.29 -21.13
C GLY A 308 19.04 2.53 -20.15
N PHE A 309 18.53 1.34 -20.50
CA PHE A 309 17.62 0.57 -19.64
C PHE A 309 18.13 -0.83 -19.33
N PHE A 310 18.42 -1.64 -20.34
CA PHE A 310 18.92 -3.01 -20.14
C PHE A 310 19.81 -3.47 -21.30
N LYS A 311 20.66 -4.46 -21.06
CA LYS A 311 21.64 -4.95 -22.03
C LYS A 311 21.81 -6.46 -21.96
N ASP A 312 21.73 -7.13 -23.12
CA ASP A 312 22.06 -8.53 -23.34
C ASP A 312 21.28 -9.51 -22.44
N VAL A 313 19.97 -9.33 -22.38
CA VAL A 313 19.09 -10.19 -21.56
C VAL A 313 18.60 -11.36 -22.39
N SER A 314 18.86 -12.59 -21.90
CA SER A 314 18.46 -13.84 -22.55
C SER A 314 17.91 -14.83 -21.54
N PHE A 315 16.70 -15.34 -21.75
CA PHE A 315 16.08 -16.44 -21.01
C PHE A 315 14.86 -16.97 -21.76
N ASN A 316 14.33 -18.10 -21.30
CA ASN A 316 13.12 -18.69 -21.87
C ASN A 316 12.10 -19.08 -20.79
N VAL A 317 10.90 -19.46 -21.20
CA VAL A 317 9.85 -19.99 -20.35
C VAL A 317 9.07 -21.06 -21.09
N HIS A 318 8.73 -22.16 -20.38
CA HIS A 318 8.01 -23.32 -20.92
C HIS A 318 6.51 -23.27 -20.56
N ALA A 319 5.72 -24.01 -21.28
CA ALA A 319 4.31 -24.21 -20.95
C ALA A 319 4.16 -24.83 -19.55
N GLY A 320 3.34 -24.21 -18.70
CA GLY A 320 3.13 -24.63 -17.30
C GLY A 320 4.23 -24.21 -16.33
N GLU A 321 5.27 -23.52 -16.79
CA GLU A 321 6.36 -23.02 -15.95
C GLU A 321 6.05 -21.62 -15.42
N ILE A 322 6.44 -21.36 -14.17
CA ILE A 322 6.46 -20.03 -13.56
C ILE A 322 7.93 -19.60 -13.42
N VAL A 323 8.38 -18.67 -14.28
CA VAL A 323 9.71 -18.07 -14.18
C VAL A 323 9.63 -16.79 -13.36
N GLY A 324 10.32 -16.75 -12.22
CA GLY A 324 10.46 -15.54 -11.40
C GLY A 324 11.53 -14.61 -11.96
N LEU A 325 11.20 -13.36 -12.20
CA LEU A 325 12.15 -12.33 -12.60
C LEU A 325 12.32 -11.35 -11.44
N THR A 326 13.49 -11.36 -10.79
CA THR A 326 13.74 -10.60 -9.57
C THR A 326 15.03 -9.78 -9.63
N GLY A 327 15.27 -8.93 -8.64
CA GLY A 327 16.41 -8.02 -8.53
C GLY A 327 16.05 -6.79 -7.71
N LEU A 328 17.03 -5.93 -7.44
CA LEU A 328 16.79 -4.68 -6.71
C LEU A 328 15.89 -3.72 -7.51
N VAL A 329 15.30 -2.74 -6.82
CA VAL A 329 14.50 -1.69 -7.46
C VAL A 329 15.35 -0.98 -8.53
N GLY A 330 14.79 -0.82 -9.73
CA GLY A 330 15.51 -0.25 -10.88
C GLY A 330 16.46 -1.24 -11.60
N ALA A 331 16.35 -2.54 -11.35
CA ALA A 331 17.16 -3.56 -12.03
C ALA A 331 16.81 -3.77 -13.50
N GLY A 332 15.78 -3.13 -14.05
CA GLY A 332 15.39 -3.23 -15.46
C GLY A 332 14.40 -4.35 -15.80
N ARG A 333 13.75 -4.96 -14.79
CA ARG A 333 12.84 -6.11 -14.94
C ARG A 333 11.61 -5.76 -15.79
N THR A 334 10.87 -4.72 -15.38
CA THR A 334 9.67 -4.22 -16.07
C THR A 334 10.01 -3.78 -17.49
N GLU A 335 11.11 -3.06 -17.67
CA GLU A 335 11.54 -2.50 -18.96
C GLU A 335 11.83 -3.60 -20.00
N VAL A 336 12.38 -4.75 -19.58
CA VAL A 336 12.57 -5.91 -20.47
C VAL A 336 11.22 -6.45 -20.93
N MET A 337 10.25 -6.61 -20.02
CA MET A 337 8.93 -7.15 -20.37
C MET A 337 8.08 -6.14 -21.15
N GLU A 338 8.22 -4.86 -20.90
CA GLU A 338 7.63 -3.81 -21.75
C GLU A 338 8.15 -3.89 -23.19
N ALA A 339 9.44 -4.17 -23.37
CA ALA A 339 10.02 -4.34 -24.70
C ALA A 339 9.50 -5.61 -25.39
N VAL A 340 9.36 -6.72 -24.66
CA VAL A 340 8.76 -7.97 -25.16
C VAL A 340 7.30 -7.76 -25.57
N CYS A 341 6.57 -6.92 -24.86
CA CYS A 341 5.15 -6.64 -25.15
C CYS A 341 4.94 -5.49 -26.15
N GLY A 342 6.00 -4.88 -26.70
CA GLY A 342 5.89 -3.80 -27.69
C GLY A 342 5.41 -2.46 -27.13
N ILE A 343 5.43 -2.27 -25.80
CA ILE A 343 5.21 -0.97 -25.14
C ILE A 343 6.41 -0.06 -25.44
N THR A 344 7.61 -0.63 -25.41
CA THR A 344 8.84 0.04 -25.81
C THR A 344 9.53 -0.78 -26.90
N ARG A 345 10.46 -0.19 -27.65
CA ARG A 345 11.21 -0.90 -28.68
C ARG A 345 12.60 -1.28 -28.16
N PRO A 346 13.01 -2.55 -28.29
CA PRO A 346 14.39 -2.94 -28.09
C PRO A 346 15.25 -2.44 -29.27
N ASP A 347 16.52 -2.16 -28.98
CA ASP A 347 17.51 -1.76 -30.01
C ASP A 347 18.12 -2.99 -30.67
N GLU A 348 18.32 -4.09 -29.90
CA GLU A 348 18.92 -5.34 -30.36
C GLU A 348 18.22 -6.54 -29.73
N GLY A 349 18.44 -7.71 -30.31
CA GLY A 349 17.95 -8.99 -29.82
C GLY A 349 16.73 -9.50 -30.56
N LYS A 350 16.26 -10.67 -30.14
CA LYS A 350 15.17 -11.41 -30.78
C LYS A 350 14.22 -12.00 -29.75
N VAL A 351 12.96 -12.12 -30.14
CA VAL A 351 11.91 -12.80 -29.36
C VAL A 351 11.34 -13.94 -30.20
N PHE A 352 11.24 -15.10 -29.57
CA PHE A 352 10.68 -16.31 -30.21
C PHE A 352 9.45 -16.75 -29.40
N LEU A 353 8.39 -17.10 -30.13
CA LEU A 353 7.17 -17.70 -29.58
C LEU A 353 6.95 -19.06 -30.23
N GLU A 354 6.84 -20.13 -29.44
CA GLU A 354 6.70 -21.51 -29.94
C GLU A 354 7.80 -21.86 -30.98
N GLY A 355 9.03 -21.46 -30.70
CA GLY A 355 10.19 -21.67 -31.56
C GLY A 355 10.30 -20.79 -32.83
N LYS A 356 9.31 -19.92 -33.07
CA LYS A 356 9.31 -19.02 -34.24
C LYS A 356 9.69 -17.62 -33.82
N GLU A 357 10.61 -17.00 -34.57
CA GLU A 357 10.95 -15.58 -34.37
C GLU A 357 9.71 -14.72 -34.65
N ILE A 358 9.37 -13.84 -33.70
CA ILE A 358 8.24 -12.92 -33.80
C ILE A 358 8.72 -11.48 -33.74
N TYR A 359 7.95 -10.62 -34.39
CA TYR A 359 8.18 -9.18 -34.38
C TYR A 359 6.98 -8.49 -33.74
N ILE A 360 7.19 -7.77 -32.66
CA ILE A 360 6.15 -7.07 -31.90
C ILE A 360 6.45 -5.58 -31.96
N LYS A 361 5.52 -4.80 -32.50
CA LYS A 361 5.64 -3.35 -32.64
C LYS A 361 4.78 -2.59 -31.65
N THR A 362 3.67 -3.19 -31.25
CA THR A 362 2.66 -2.60 -30.40
C THR A 362 2.14 -3.62 -29.39
N PRO A 363 1.57 -3.17 -28.26
CA PRO A 363 0.89 -4.07 -27.32
C PRO A 363 -0.23 -4.91 -27.96
N SER A 364 -0.93 -4.36 -28.96
CA SER A 364 -1.96 -5.12 -29.71
C SER A 364 -1.34 -6.31 -30.45
N ASP A 365 -0.16 -6.13 -31.07
CA ASP A 365 0.54 -7.23 -31.75
C ASP A 365 0.92 -8.34 -30.75
N ALA A 366 1.34 -7.97 -29.55
CA ALA A 366 1.66 -8.93 -28.48
C ALA A 366 0.41 -9.73 -28.06
N MET A 367 -0.69 -9.02 -27.82
CA MET A 367 -1.97 -9.63 -27.43
C MET A 367 -2.52 -10.57 -28.50
N GLU A 368 -2.44 -10.20 -29.78
CA GLU A 368 -2.86 -11.06 -30.91
C GLU A 368 -2.03 -12.34 -31.01
N LYS A 369 -0.77 -12.31 -30.56
CA LYS A 369 0.11 -13.49 -30.48
C LYS A 369 -0.06 -14.29 -29.19
N GLY A 370 -0.85 -13.82 -28.25
CA GLY A 370 -1.12 -14.46 -26.96
C GLY A 370 -0.11 -14.13 -25.87
N ILE A 371 0.63 -13.01 -25.98
CA ILE A 371 1.51 -12.50 -24.94
C ILE A 371 0.82 -11.33 -24.25
N ILE A 372 0.63 -11.42 -22.92
CA ILE A 372 -0.12 -10.44 -22.14
C ILE A 372 0.69 -10.00 -20.94
N LEU A 373 0.77 -8.70 -20.72
CA LEU A 373 1.35 -8.06 -19.54
C LEU A 373 0.25 -7.53 -18.62
N LEU A 374 0.24 -8.02 -17.38
CA LEU A 374 -0.51 -7.43 -16.28
C LEU A 374 0.41 -6.41 -15.61
N PRO A 375 0.08 -5.11 -15.65
CA PRO A 375 0.97 -4.05 -15.20
C PRO A 375 1.00 -3.92 -13.68
N GLU A 376 2.09 -3.35 -13.15
CA GLU A 376 2.28 -3.06 -11.73
C GLU A 376 1.18 -2.12 -11.18
N ASP A 377 0.93 -0.98 -11.84
CA ASP A 377 -0.12 -0.04 -11.44
C ASP A 377 -1.45 -0.38 -12.12
N ARG A 378 -2.20 -1.31 -11.50
CA ARG A 378 -3.51 -1.74 -12.00
C ARG A 378 -4.51 -0.60 -12.15
N GLN A 379 -4.41 0.45 -11.32
CA GLN A 379 -5.38 1.55 -11.32
C GLN A 379 -5.15 2.54 -12.47
N LYS A 380 -3.89 2.79 -12.83
CA LYS A 380 -3.55 3.71 -13.93
C LYS A 380 -3.44 3.01 -15.28
N GLN A 381 -2.98 1.76 -15.29
CA GLN A 381 -2.63 1.04 -16.52
C GLN A 381 -3.51 -0.19 -16.78
N GLY A 382 -4.00 -0.84 -15.71
CA GLY A 382 -4.74 -2.10 -15.82
C GLY A 382 -6.23 -1.92 -16.04
N LEU A 383 -6.87 -0.92 -15.40
CA LEU A 383 -8.32 -0.76 -15.33
C LEU A 383 -8.75 0.67 -15.68
N VAL A 384 -9.93 0.80 -16.25
CA VAL A 384 -10.65 2.07 -16.33
C VAL A 384 -11.53 2.15 -15.06
N MET A 385 -11.04 2.84 -14.04
CA MET A 385 -11.59 2.83 -12.68
C MET A 385 -13.07 3.25 -12.58
N SER A 386 -13.53 4.17 -13.43
CA SER A 386 -14.91 4.63 -13.49
C SER A 386 -15.86 3.70 -14.25
N TRP A 387 -15.34 2.70 -14.96
CA TRP A 387 -16.13 1.77 -15.73
C TRP A 387 -16.56 0.55 -14.91
N GLY A 388 -17.70 -0.05 -15.32
CA GLY A 388 -18.15 -1.33 -14.79
C GLY A 388 -17.15 -2.46 -15.07
N LEU A 389 -17.19 -3.49 -14.24
CA LEU A 389 -16.28 -4.64 -14.30
C LEU A 389 -16.37 -5.36 -15.64
N GLY A 390 -17.58 -5.59 -16.15
CA GLY A 390 -17.80 -6.27 -17.40
C GLY A 390 -17.10 -5.59 -18.57
N ARG A 391 -17.22 -4.27 -18.68
CA ARG A 391 -16.53 -3.49 -19.73
C ARG A 391 -15.01 -3.49 -19.57
N ASN A 392 -14.51 -3.52 -18.35
CA ASN A 392 -13.06 -3.65 -18.12
C ASN A 392 -12.55 -5.00 -18.63
N VAL A 393 -13.26 -6.09 -18.36
CA VAL A 393 -12.89 -7.44 -18.79
C VAL A 393 -12.87 -7.58 -20.31
N THR A 394 -13.89 -7.04 -21.00
CA THR A 394 -14.06 -7.23 -22.45
C THR A 394 -13.35 -6.18 -23.30
N LEU A 395 -12.83 -5.12 -22.70
CA LEU A 395 -12.16 -4.02 -23.42
C LEU A 395 -11.13 -4.49 -24.47
N PRO A 396 -10.22 -5.44 -24.19
CA PRO A 396 -9.22 -5.88 -25.16
C PRO A 396 -9.79 -6.64 -26.36
N ILE A 397 -10.99 -7.19 -26.21
CA ILE A 397 -11.65 -8.05 -27.23
C ILE A 397 -12.95 -7.46 -27.75
N ILE A 398 -13.21 -6.18 -27.47
CA ILE A 398 -14.46 -5.51 -27.83
C ILE A 398 -14.78 -5.63 -29.33
N SER A 399 -13.75 -5.63 -30.18
CA SER A 399 -13.89 -5.81 -31.62
C SER A 399 -14.52 -7.15 -32.02
N LYS A 400 -14.37 -8.23 -31.21
CA LYS A 400 -14.99 -9.54 -31.45
C LYS A 400 -16.51 -9.48 -31.28
N TYR A 401 -17.04 -8.53 -30.51
CA TYR A 401 -18.46 -8.33 -30.23
C TYR A 401 -19.09 -7.20 -31.06
N ALA A 402 -18.28 -6.40 -31.74
CA ALA A 402 -18.74 -5.32 -32.57
C ALA A 402 -19.03 -5.82 -33.99
N LYS A 403 -20.31 -5.88 -34.38
CA LYS A 403 -20.74 -6.22 -35.74
C LYS A 403 -21.50 -5.02 -36.35
N SER A 404 -21.08 -4.55 -37.51
CA SER A 404 -21.74 -3.46 -38.24
C SER A 404 -22.00 -2.20 -37.40
N GLY A 405 -21.12 -1.86 -36.47
CA GLY A 405 -21.23 -0.70 -35.59
C GLY A 405 -22.09 -0.91 -34.32
N PHE A 406 -22.65 -2.08 -34.14
CA PHE A 406 -23.39 -2.46 -32.92
C PHE A 406 -22.63 -3.49 -32.12
N ASN A 407 -22.68 -3.37 -30.79
CA ASN A 407 -22.05 -4.32 -29.88
C ASN A 407 -23.07 -5.38 -29.44
N ASP A 408 -22.66 -6.65 -29.42
CA ASP A 408 -23.48 -7.75 -28.86
C ASP A 408 -23.33 -7.72 -27.33
N GLU A 409 -24.07 -6.82 -26.67
CA GLU A 409 -24.04 -6.63 -25.24
C GLU A 409 -24.40 -7.89 -24.45
N LYS A 410 -25.21 -8.79 -25.01
CA LYS A 410 -25.62 -10.00 -24.32
C LYS A 410 -24.46 -10.98 -24.22
N ALA A 411 -23.78 -11.24 -25.32
CA ALA A 411 -22.62 -12.13 -25.37
C ALA A 411 -21.45 -11.55 -24.54
N GLU A 412 -21.25 -10.22 -24.58
CA GLU A 412 -20.27 -9.50 -23.76
C GLU A 412 -20.53 -9.71 -22.27
N ARG A 413 -21.78 -9.54 -21.83
CA ARG A 413 -22.19 -9.72 -20.42
C ARG A 413 -22.02 -11.16 -19.93
N GLU A 414 -22.40 -12.13 -20.75
CA GLU A 414 -22.28 -13.56 -20.43
C GLU A 414 -20.80 -13.95 -20.23
N LEU A 415 -19.91 -13.53 -21.14
CA LEU A 415 -18.48 -13.78 -21.00
C LEU A 415 -17.90 -13.09 -19.77
N SER A 416 -18.20 -11.80 -19.57
CA SER A 416 -17.70 -11.04 -18.42
C SER A 416 -18.07 -11.69 -17.11
N LYS A 417 -19.33 -12.12 -16.98
CA LYS A 417 -19.80 -12.80 -15.76
C LYS A 417 -19.05 -14.11 -15.53
N LYS A 418 -18.91 -14.94 -16.56
CA LYS A 418 -18.18 -16.21 -16.50
C LYS A 418 -16.72 -16.00 -16.04
N LEU A 419 -16.01 -15.03 -16.63
CA LEU A 419 -14.60 -14.79 -16.31
C LEU A 419 -14.40 -14.21 -14.91
N LEU A 420 -15.29 -13.33 -14.46
CA LEU A 420 -15.25 -12.80 -13.08
C LEU A 420 -15.55 -13.88 -12.04
N GLU A 421 -16.45 -14.83 -12.37
CA GLU A 421 -16.71 -16.01 -11.54
C GLU A 421 -15.51 -16.96 -11.53
N GLU A 422 -14.83 -17.17 -12.67
CA GLU A 422 -13.66 -18.06 -12.79
C GLU A 422 -12.49 -17.62 -11.91
N VAL A 423 -12.32 -16.30 -11.70
CA VAL A 423 -11.30 -15.76 -10.78
C VAL A 423 -11.84 -15.44 -9.39
N ASP A 424 -13.05 -15.88 -9.06
CA ASP A 424 -13.72 -15.66 -7.77
C ASP A 424 -13.72 -14.18 -7.34
N THR A 425 -14.12 -13.28 -8.24
CA THR A 425 -14.20 -11.85 -7.96
C THR A 425 -15.42 -11.55 -7.07
N LYS A 426 -15.20 -10.99 -5.89
CA LYS A 426 -16.28 -10.56 -4.99
C LYS A 426 -16.85 -9.23 -5.47
N ALA A 427 -17.95 -9.28 -6.20
CA ALA A 427 -18.66 -8.11 -6.74
C ALA A 427 -20.18 -8.28 -6.62
N VAL A 428 -20.90 -7.16 -6.53
CA VAL A 428 -22.38 -7.16 -6.49
C VAL A 428 -22.92 -7.52 -7.87
N ASP A 429 -22.38 -6.88 -8.92
CA ASP A 429 -22.71 -7.15 -10.31
C ASP A 429 -21.58 -6.69 -11.26
N ILE A 430 -21.73 -6.99 -12.55
CA ILE A 430 -20.75 -6.62 -13.59
C ILE A 430 -20.76 -5.12 -13.96
N PHE A 431 -21.74 -4.36 -13.51
CA PHE A 431 -21.86 -2.92 -13.75
C PHE A 431 -21.20 -2.10 -12.64
N GLN A 432 -20.87 -2.74 -11.51
CA GLN A 432 -20.18 -2.10 -10.40
C GLN A 432 -18.88 -1.48 -10.90
N PRO A 433 -18.59 -0.18 -10.59
CA PRO A 433 -17.34 0.46 -10.97
C PRO A 433 -16.13 -0.21 -10.35
N ALA A 434 -15.04 -0.37 -11.11
CA ALA A 434 -13.80 -0.97 -10.61
C ALA A 434 -13.22 -0.22 -9.40
N SER A 435 -13.48 1.09 -9.29
CA SER A 435 -13.05 1.93 -8.16
C SER A 435 -13.67 1.55 -6.81
N SER A 436 -14.79 0.82 -6.81
CA SER A 436 -15.48 0.40 -5.58
C SER A 436 -14.95 -0.93 -5.01
N LEU A 437 -14.06 -1.62 -5.73
CA LEU A 437 -13.49 -2.89 -5.30
C LEU A 437 -12.24 -2.70 -4.43
N SER A 438 -11.98 -3.68 -3.55
CA SER A 438 -10.70 -3.82 -2.86
C SER A 438 -9.56 -4.09 -3.84
N GLY A 439 -8.32 -3.81 -3.43
CA GLY A 439 -7.13 -4.03 -4.27
C GLY A 439 -7.02 -5.46 -4.82
N GLY A 440 -7.29 -6.47 -3.99
CA GLY A 440 -7.28 -7.87 -4.42
C GLY A 440 -8.34 -8.18 -5.48
N ASN A 441 -9.58 -7.68 -5.31
CA ASN A 441 -10.62 -7.86 -6.31
C ASN A 441 -10.36 -7.06 -7.60
N GLN A 442 -9.76 -5.87 -7.52
CA GLN A 442 -9.28 -5.16 -8.70
C GLN A 442 -8.25 -5.99 -9.48
N GLN A 443 -7.30 -6.63 -8.78
CA GLN A 443 -6.31 -7.50 -9.42
C GLN A 443 -6.95 -8.71 -10.10
N LYS A 444 -7.95 -9.33 -9.48
CA LYS A 444 -8.73 -10.41 -10.09
C LYS A 444 -9.43 -9.96 -11.38
N VAL A 445 -9.96 -8.73 -11.43
CA VAL A 445 -10.54 -8.16 -12.66
C VAL A 445 -9.47 -7.99 -13.75
N VAL A 446 -8.24 -7.59 -13.40
CA VAL A 446 -7.13 -7.51 -14.37
C VAL A 446 -6.77 -8.89 -14.91
N VAL A 447 -6.77 -9.93 -14.06
CA VAL A 447 -6.58 -11.31 -14.51
C VAL A 447 -7.74 -11.78 -15.40
N ALA A 448 -8.99 -11.51 -15.02
CA ALA A 448 -10.16 -11.83 -15.86
C ALA A 448 -10.11 -11.15 -17.23
N LYS A 449 -9.64 -9.90 -17.30
CA LYS A 449 -9.37 -9.17 -18.54
C LYS A 449 -8.32 -9.86 -19.41
N ALA A 450 -7.28 -10.42 -18.79
CA ALA A 450 -6.30 -11.23 -19.51
C ALA A 450 -6.92 -12.53 -20.03
N LEU A 451 -7.68 -13.25 -19.21
CA LEU A 451 -8.37 -14.49 -19.57
C LEU A 451 -9.39 -14.33 -20.72
N ALA A 452 -9.89 -13.12 -20.96
CA ALA A 452 -10.78 -12.83 -22.08
C ALA A 452 -10.10 -13.04 -23.45
N GLN A 453 -8.78 -13.16 -23.49
CA GLN A 453 -7.98 -13.34 -24.69
C GLN A 453 -7.42 -14.78 -24.80
N GLU A 454 -6.98 -15.16 -25.98
CA GLU A 454 -6.29 -16.44 -26.20
C GLU A 454 -4.83 -16.30 -25.78
N MET A 455 -4.54 -16.50 -24.48
CA MET A 455 -3.20 -16.36 -23.91
C MET A 455 -2.35 -17.60 -24.17
N LYS A 456 -1.04 -17.39 -24.28
CA LYS A 456 0.02 -18.39 -24.24
C LYS A 456 1.03 -18.07 -23.15
N VAL A 457 1.38 -16.81 -23.04
CA VAL A 457 2.34 -16.26 -22.08
C VAL A 457 1.68 -15.14 -21.28
N VAL A 458 1.75 -15.26 -19.96
CA VAL A 458 1.22 -14.26 -19.02
C VAL A 458 2.37 -13.68 -18.22
N ILE A 459 2.60 -12.40 -18.39
CA ILE A 459 3.59 -11.64 -17.61
C ILE A 459 2.83 -10.90 -16.52
N MET A 460 3.19 -11.14 -15.27
CA MET A 460 2.59 -10.52 -14.09
C MET A 460 3.62 -9.64 -13.40
N ASP A 461 3.46 -8.33 -13.52
CA ASP A 461 4.38 -7.37 -12.90
C ASP A 461 3.83 -6.92 -11.55
N GLU A 462 4.56 -7.28 -10.47
CA GLU A 462 4.22 -7.00 -9.07
C GLU A 462 2.72 -7.28 -8.76
N PRO A 463 2.19 -8.49 -9.07
CA PRO A 463 0.74 -8.74 -9.09
C PRO A 463 0.08 -8.62 -7.71
N THR A 464 0.85 -8.68 -6.64
CA THR A 464 0.36 -8.63 -5.26
C THR A 464 0.65 -7.30 -4.56
N LYS A 465 1.23 -6.33 -5.27
CA LYS A 465 1.56 -5.01 -4.71
C LYS A 465 0.30 -4.27 -4.25
N GLY A 466 0.31 -3.84 -2.98
CA GLY A 466 -0.84 -3.16 -2.38
C GLY A 466 -2.09 -4.05 -2.24
N VAL A 467 -1.89 -5.35 -2.09
CA VAL A 467 -2.92 -6.35 -1.84
C VAL A 467 -2.71 -6.94 -0.44
N ASP A 468 -3.79 -7.22 0.27
CA ASP A 468 -3.73 -7.84 1.59
C ASP A 468 -3.31 -9.32 1.51
N VAL A 469 -2.90 -9.89 2.67
CA VAL A 469 -2.31 -11.23 2.74
C VAL A 469 -3.26 -12.33 2.23
N GLY A 470 -4.55 -12.22 2.54
CA GLY A 470 -5.54 -13.21 2.10
C GLY A 470 -5.75 -13.17 0.60
N ALA A 471 -5.87 -11.95 0.03
CA ALA A 471 -6.01 -11.79 -1.40
C ALA A 471 -4.71 -12.13 -2.18
N LYS A 472 -3.51 -11.97 -1.57
CA LYS A 472 -2.26 -12.50 -2.16
C LYS A 472 -2.34 -14.01 -2.39
N ALA A 473 -2.77 -14.78 -1.39
CA ALA A 473 -2.93 -16.24 -1.51
C ALA A 473 -3.93 -16.62 -2.62
N GLU A 474 -5.02 -15.87 -2.77
CA GLU A 474 -5.99 -16.08 -3.86
C GLU A 474 -5.36 -15.82 -5.25
N ILE A 475 -4.53 -14.79 -5.38
CA ILE A 475 -3.80 -14.48 -6.63
C ILE A 475 -2.78 -15.59 -6.94
N TYR A 476 -2.06 -16.11 -5.94
CA TYR A 476 -1.13 -17.23 -6.12
C TYR A 476 -1.86 -18.51 -6.53
N ALA A 477 -3.04 -18.78 -5.98
CA ALA A 477 -3.88 -19.91 -6.41
C ALA A 477 -4.29 -19.78 -7.88
N ILE A 478 -4.73 -18.59 -8.31
CA ILE A 478 -5.04 -18.31 -9.71
C ILE A 478 -3.81 -18.52 -10.60
N MET A 479 -2.64 -18.04 -10.20
CA MET A 479 -1.37 -18.25 -10.92
C MET A 479 -1.04 -19.74 -11.06
N GLY A 480 -1.18 -20.50 -9.97
CA GLY A 480 -1.01 -21.95 -9.98
C GLY A 480 -1.98 -22.68 -10.92
N ASP A 481 -3.24 -22.26 -10.95
CA ASP A 481 -4.25 -22.85 -11.84
C ASP A 481 -4.01 -22.50 -13.32
N LEU A 482 -3.49 -21.29 -13.60
CA LEU A 482 -3.05 -20.93 -14.96
C LEU A 482 -1.86 -21.81 -15.40
N ALA A 483 -0.87 -22.05 -14.53
CA ALA A 483 0.23 -22.96 -14.83
C ALA A 483 -0.25 -24.40 -15.11
N LYS A 484 -1.21 -24.94 -14.31
CA LYS A 484 -1.85 -26.24 -14.58
C LYS A 484 -2.54 -26.31 -15.94
N LYS A 485 -3.14 -25.19 -16.39
CA LYS A 485 -3.77 -25.08 -17.71
C LYS A 485 -2.75 -24.98 -18.86
N GLY A 486 -1.44 -24.95 -18.55
CA GLY A 486 -0.35 -24.92 -19.52
C GLY A 486 0.09 -23.52 -19.96
N TYR A 487 -0.38 -22.47 -19.32
CA TYR A 487 0.13 -21.12 -19.60
C TYR A 487 1.57 -20.97 -19.12
N ALA A 488 2.43 -20.34 -19.92
CA ALA A 488 3.77 -19.94 -19.50
C ALA A 488 3.64 -18.63 -18.70
N ILE A 489 4.22 -18.58 -17.50
CA ILE A 489 4.07 -17.43 -16.60
C ILE A 489 5.43 -16.82 -16.30
N ILE A 490 5.54 -15.49 -16.43
CA ILE A 490 6.67 -14.71 -15.95
C ILE A 490 6.17 -13.86 -14.79
N LEU A 491 6.67 -14.14 -13.59
CA LEU A 491 6.36 -13.41 -12.37
C LEU A 491 7.48 -12.41 -12.08
N ILE A 492 7.20 -11.13 -12.22
CA ILE A 492 8.10 -10.07 -11.76
C ILE A 492 7.70 -9.73 -10.33
N SER A 493 8.63 -9.85 -9.38
CA SER A 493 8.38 -9.44 -8.00
C SER A 493 9.65 -8.95 -7.31
N SER A 494 9.46 -7.95 -6.47
CA SER A 494 10.45 -7.46 -5.50
C SER A 494 10.35 -8.17 -4.15
N GLU A 495 9.24 -8.90 -3.90
CA GLU A 495 9.03 -9.65 -2.68
C GLU A 495 9.71 -11.02 -2.75
N MET A 496 10.80 -11.19 -2.01
CA MET A 496 11.58 -12.43 -2.00
C MET A 496 10.77 -13.69 -1.64
N PRO A 497 9.86 -13.65 -0.63
CA PRO A 497 9.02 -14.81 -0.30
C PRO A 497 8.10 -15.23 -1.45
N GLU A 498 7.61 -14.28 -2.26
CA GLU A 498 6.76 -14.55 -3.43
C GLU A 498 7.55 -15.31 -4.50
N ILE A 499 8.74 -14.82 -4.83
CA ILE A 499 9.64 -15.46 -5.81
C ILE A 499 10.00 -16.87 -5.37
N LEU A 500 10.46 -17.07 -4.13
CA LEU A 500 10.83 -18.37 -3.58
C LEU A 500 9.65 -19.34 -3.46
N GLY A 501 8.46 -18.79 -3.14
CA GLY A 501 7.23 -19.57 -2.98
C GLY A 501 6.63 -20.03 -4.30
N MET A 502 6.63 -19.18 -5.33
CA MET A 502 5.87 -19.41 -6.55
C MET A 502 6.71 -19.79 -7.77
N ALA A 503 7.97 -19.32 -7.90
CA ALA A 503 8.78 -19.60 -9.08
C ALA A 503 9.30 -21.03 -9.14
N ASP A 504 9.39 -21.59 -10.35
CA ASP A 504 10.08 -22.86 -10.65
C ASP A 504 11.55 -22.62 -10.91
N ARG A 505 11.82 -21.52 -11.59
CA ARG A 505 13.14 -21.04 -11.96
C ARG A 505 13.17 -19.52 -11.78
N ILE A 506 14.30 -18.99 -11.35
CA ILE A 506 14.46 -17.59 -10.97
C ILE A 506 15.57 -16.98 -11.81
N VAL A 507 15.23 -15.95 -12.56
CA VAL A 507 16.15 -15.09 -13.29
C VAL A 507 16.42 -13.84 -12.45
N VAL A 508 17.69 -13.59 -12.13
CA VAL A 508 18.09 -12.43 -11.33
C VAL A 508 18.67 -11.35 -12.22
N MET A 509 18.19 -10.13 -12.03
CA MET A 509 18.67 -8.96 -12.75
C MET A 509 19.37 -7.96 -11.81
N CYS A 510 20.42 -7.34 -12.32
CA CYS A 510 21.12 -6.24 -11.68
C CYS A 510 21.55 -5.20 -12.73
N ASN A 511 21.23 -3.92 -12.51
CA ASN A 511 21.62 -2.81 -13.37
C ASN A 511 21.37 -3.07 -14.88
N GLY A 512 20.18 -3.57 -15.20
CA GLY A 512 19.75 -3.84 -16.56
C GLY A 512 20.38 -5.08 -17.21
N ARG A 513 21.02 -5.97 -16.43
CA ARG A 513 21.63 -7.22 -16.94
C ARG A 513 21.13 -8.42 -16.19
N LYS A 514 21.06 -9.57 -16.85
CA LYS A 514 20.88 -10.87 -16.18
C LYS A 514 22.21 -11.23 -15.52
N THR A 515 22.21 -11.40 -14.21
CA THR A 515 23.40 -11.77 -13.42
C THR A 515 23.43 -13.25 -13.05
N GLY A 516 22.26 -13.91 -13.05
CA GLY A 516 22.19 -15.35 -12.77
C GLY A 516 20.82 -15.92 -13.04
N GLU A 517 20.78 -17.26 -13.00
CA GLU A 517 19.56 -18.05 -13.08
C GLU A 517 19.69 -19.22 -12.11
N LEU A 518 18.65 -19.45 -11.32
CA LEU A 518 18.61 -20.45 -10.26
C LEU A 518 17.36 -21.33 -10.41
N ASN A 519 17.54 -22.63 -10.26
CA ASN A 519 16.38 -23.53 -10.08
C ASN A 519 15.82 -23.38 -8.68
N ARG A 520 14.53 -23.66 -8.50
CA ARG A 520 13.82 -23.56 -7.19
C ARG A 520 14.58 -24.22 -6.04
N GLY A 521 15.15 -25.41 -6.25
CA GLY A 521 15.87 -26.17 -5.22
C GLY A 521 17.21 -25.57 -4.78
N GLU A 522 17.77 -24.64 -5.58
CA GLU A 522 19.06 -23.99 -5.36
C GLU A 522 18.88 -22.54 -4.88
N ALA A 523 17.68 -22.01 -4.99
CA ALA A 523 17.37 -20.63 -4.69
C ALA A 523 17.22 -20.41 -3.18
N THR A 524 18.08 -19.56 -2.65
CA THR A 524 17.94 -19.01 -1.29
C THR A 524 17.92 -17.48 -1.37
N GLN A 525 17.39 -16.85 -0.34
CA GLN A 525 17.36 -15.38 -0.29
C GLN A 525 18.76 -14.79 -0.41
N GLU A 526 19.76 -15.38 0.26
CA GLU A 526 21.14 -14.95 0.24
C GLU A 526 21.71 -15.04 -1.17
N ARG A 527 21.49 -16.18 -1.86
CA ARG A 527 22.02 -16.41 -3.20
C ARG A 527 21.42 -15.46 -4.23
N ILE A 528 20.12 -15.18 -4.13
CA ILE A 528 19.45 -14.20 -4.99
C ILE A 528 20.00 -12.79 -4.72
N LEU A 529 20.21 -12.40 -3.45
CA LEU A 529 20.78 -11.11 -3.10
C LEU A 529 22.23 -10.95 -3.58
N GLU A 530 23.05 -11.99 -3.46
CA GLU A 530 24.40 -11.98 -4.04
C GLU A 530 24.37 -11.63 -5.53
N LEU A 531 23.57 -12.35 -6.32
CA LEU A 531 23.41 -12.10 -7.76
C LEU A 531 22.81 -10.71 -8.05
N ALA A 532 21.88 -10.24 -7.24
CA ALA A 532 21.26 -8.91 -7.39
C ALA A 532 22.21 -7.75 -7.03
N MET A 533 23.30 -8.04 -6.30
CA MET A 533 24.34 -7.07 -5.92
C MET A 533 25.63 -7.22 -6.75
N GLU A 534 25.81 -8.31 -7.49
CA GLU A 534 26.96 -8.48 -8.37
C GLU A 534 27.01 -7.32 -9.37
N LYS A 535 28.06 -6.52 -9.28
CA LYS A 535 28.43 -5.62 -10.38
C LYS A 535 28.73 -6.52 -11.56
N GLY A 536 27.80 -6.57 -12.52
CA GLY A 536 27.97 -7.40 -13.71
C GLY A 536 29.42 -7.33 -14.18
N HIS A 537 30.03 -8.47 -14.43
CA HIS A 537 31.42 -8.55 -14.90
C HIS A 537 31.59 -7.55 -16.06
N THR A 538 32.28 -6.48 -15.78
CA THR A 538 32.87 -5.65 -16.83
C THR A 538 33.89 -6.53 -17.53
N GLY A 539 33.41 -7.28 -18.53
CA GLY A 539 34.30 -7.90 -19.51
C GLY A 539 35.20 -6.79 -20.01
N GLY A 540 36.51 -7.02 -19.90
CA GLY A 540 37.54 -6.05 -20.07
C GLY A 540 37.38 -5.24 -21.35
N ALA A 541 37.66 -3.98 -21.18
CA ALA A 541 38.03 -3.12 -22.29
C ALA A 541 39.30 -3.64 -22.92
N GLU A 542 39.29 -3.92 -24.17
CA GLU A 542 40.31 -3.59 -25.15
C GLU A 542 39.68 -2.88 -26.34
#